data_e810fa5fb563dcf92866700bc4f7dae0
#
_entry.id   e810fa5fb563dcf92866700bc4f7dae0
#
_cell.length_a   1.000
_cell.length_b   1.000
_cell.length_c   1.000
_cell.angle_alpha   90.00
_cell.angle_beta   90.00
_cell.angle_gamma   90.00
#
_symmetry.space_group_name_H-M   'P 1'
#
loop_
_entity.id
_entity.type
_entity.pdbx_description
1 polymer ?
#
loop_
_entity_poly.entity_id
_entity_poly.type
_entity_poly.pdbx_seq_one_letter_code
_entity_poly.pdbx_strand_id
1 'polypeptide(L)'
;MNIFKKNVGVYGSNSYIISNDDGDAIIIDVGGNADDLYAYMKEHNLNLKAILLTHGHFDHVLGVNALRKLSGAPSYISKDDYDMTQRTDFMLNDKMRNYIDEPINIDHTIDEDGPMKFGSIELNVIKTPGHTKGGLTYQIGDNLFVGDTIFFHSVGRSDLYGGDEAELMDSVNKVLNLEGNYTIYPGHSMNTSSEEERANNPYVNAKRS
;
A
#
# COMPACT_ATOMS: atom_id res chain seq x y z
N MET A 1 -2.14 7.53 17.94
CA MET A 1 -1.64 7.10 16.61
C MET A 1 -1.59 8.30 15.70
N ASN A 2 -0.44 8.52 15.04
CA ASN A 2 -0.23 9.60 14.08
C ASN A 2 -0.05 9.01 12.69
N ILE A 3 -0.63 9.64 11.67
CA ILE A 3 -0.51 9.24 10.26
C ILE A 3 0.05 10.42 9.49
N PHE A 4 1.23 10.26 8.91
CA PHE A 4 1.85 11.22 8.01
C PHE A 4 1.79 10.69 6.58
N LYS A 5 1.18 11.46 5.68
CA LYS A 5 1.07 11.16 4.26
C LYS A 5 2.05 12.00 3.47
N LYS A 6 2.78 11.38 2.56
CA LYS A 6 3.63 12.05 1.57
C LYS A 6 3.39 11.48 0.18
N ASN A 7 3.18 12.37 -0.81
CA ASN A 7 3.24 11.95 -2.21
C ASN A 7 4.70 11.75 -2.61
N VAL A 8 5.00 10.65 -3.23
CA VAL A 8 6.37 10.23 -3.56
C VAL A 8 6.49 9.74 -5.01
N GLY A 9 7.73 9.70 -5.49
CA GLY A 9 8.04 9.17 -6.81
C GLY A 9 7.49 9.98 -7.97
N VAL A 10 7.65 9.45 -9.17
CA VAL A 10 7.29 10.13 -10.43
C VAL A 10 5.81 10.10 -10.76
N TYR A 11 5.05 9.17 -10.16
CA TYR A 11 3.60 9.04 -10.37
C TYR A 11 2.77 9.57 -9.20
N GLY A 12 3.45 10.10 -8.14
CA GLY A 12 2.77 10.72 -7.03
C GLY A 12 1.96 9.73 -6.18
N SER A 13 2.46 8.49 -6.02
CA SER A 13 1.86 7.54 -5.10
C SER A 13 1.93 8.04 -3.66
N ASN A 14 1.03 7.58 -2.83
CA ASN A 14 0.97 7.94 -1.42
C ASN A 14 1.81 6.97 -0.59
N SER A 15 2.81 7.47 0.12
CA SER A 15 3.46 6.75 1.22
C SER A 15 2.88 7.23 2.55
N TYR A 16 2.64 6.30 3.47
CA TYR A 16 2.08 6.60 4.79
C TYR A 16 3.01 6.14 5.89
N ILE A 17 3.49 7.06 6.73
CA ILE A 17 4.19 6.73 7.97
C ILE A 17 3.15 6.75 9.09
N ILE A 18 2.98 5.60 9.74
CA ILE A 18 2.09 5.42 10.87
C ILE A 18 2.96 5.25 12.12
N SER A 19 2.71 6.06 13.14
CA SER A 19 3.46 6.01 14.39
C SER A 19 2.56 6.13 15.62
N ASN A 20 3.08 5.68 16.74
CA ASN A 20 2.45 5.83 18.06
C ASN A 20 3.29 6.69 19.00
N ASP A 21 2.80 6.88 20.21
CA ASP A 21 3.43 7.74 21.21
C ASP A 21 4.72 7.13 21.79
N ASP A 22 4.95 5.82 21.59
CA ASP A 22 6.21 5.13 21.98
C ASP A 22 7.35 5.39 20.98
N GLY A 23 7.05 6.07 19.85
CA GLY A 23 7.99 6.33 18.79
C GLY A 23 8.18 5.16 17.81
N ASP A 24 7.48 4.06 17.98
CA ASP A 24 7.44 2.99 16.99
C ASP A 24 6.70 3.46 15.74
N ALA A 25 7.22 3.11 14.56
CA ALA A 25 6.64 3.46 13.28
C ALA A 25 6.66 2.29 12.30
N ILE A 26 5.69 2.28 11.41
CA ILE A 26 5.70 1.48 10.18
C ILE A 26 5.49 2.43 8.99
N ILE A 27 5.88 2.01 7.81
CA ILE A 27 5.57 2.73 6.59
C ILE A 27 4.81 1.81 5.63
N ILE A 28 3.79 2.35 4.99
CA ILE A 28 3.02 1.67 3.95
C ILE A 28 3.33 2.34 2.62
N ASP A 29 3.84 1.55 1.70
CA ASP A 29 4.36 1.88 0.37
C ASP A 29 5.52 2.90 0.40
N VAL A 30 6.48 2.68 -0.49
CA VAL A 30 7.66 3.55 -0.65
C VAL A 30 7.95 3.70 -2.14
N GLY A 31 7.15 4.52 -2.82
CA GLY A 31 7.27 4.74 -4.26
C GLY A 31 8.46 5.60 -4.68
N GLY A 32 9.20 6.16 -3.72
CA GLY A 32 10.36 7.01 -3.94
C GLY A 32 10.68 7.86 -2.72
N ASN A 33 11.54 8.88 -2.90
CA ASN A 33 11.85 9.89 -1.87
C ASN A 33 12.26 9.29 -0.50
N ALA A 34 13.00 8.18 -0.49
CA ALA A 34 13.39 7.47 0.73
C ALA A 34 14.15 8.35 1.72
N ASP A 35 15.04 9.24 1.21
CA ASP A 35 15.81 10.17 2.06
C ASP A 35 14.89 11.14 2.81
N ASP A 36 13.89 11.70 2.15
CA ASP A 36 12.93 12.62 2.76
C ASP A 36 12.04 11.91 3.80
N LEU A 37 11.59 10.69 3.50
CA LEU A 37 10.80 9.87 4.41
C LEU A 37 11.63 9.52 5.66
N TYR A 38 12.90 9.14 5.47
CA TYR A 38 13.80 8.85 6.57
C TYR A 38 14.15 10.09 7.39
N ALA A 39 14.38 11.24 6.74
CA ALA A 39 14.64 12.52 7.41
C ALA A 39 13.46 12.91 8.32
N TYR A 40 12.21 12.78 7.81
CA TYR A 40 11.01 13.00 8.62
C TYR A 40 10.99 12.09 9.86
N MET A 41 11.26 10.78 9.69
CA MET A 41 11.28 9.85 10.83
C MET A 41 12.36 10.21 11.84
N LYS A 42 13.54 10.65 11.41
CA LYS A 42 14.62 11.10 12.29
C LYS A 42 14.27 12.36 13.05
N GLU A 43 13.68 13.35 12.38
CA GLU A 43 13.23 14.61 12.98
C GLU A 43 12.22 14.38 14.10
N HIS A 44 11.33 13.37 13.93
CA HIS A 44 10.29 13.04 14.89
C HIS A 44 10.68 11.90 15.86
N ASN A 45 11.96 11.48 15.87
CA ASN A 45 12.47 10.39 16.70
C ASN A 45 11.70 9.07 16.55
N LEU A 46 11.27 8.75 15.31
CA LEU A 46 10.54 7.54 15.01
C LEU A 46 11.50 6.38 14.71
N ASN A 47 11.16 5.21 15.23
CA ASN A 47 11.88 3.96 15.04
C ASN A 47 11.11 3.07 14.07
N LEU A 48 11.54 3.00 12.81
CA LEU A 48 10.86 2.22 11.78
C LEU A 48 11.00 0.72 12.05
N LYS A 49 9.88 0.04 12.23
CA LYS A 49 9.80 -1.40 12.54
C LYS A 49 9.56 -2.26 11.30
N ALA A 50 8.87 -1.73 10.30
CA ALA A 50 8.55 -2.45 9.07
C ALA A 50 8.26 -1.50 7.90
N ILE A 51 8.57 -1.97 6.69
CA ILE A 51 8.15 -1.42 5.42
C ILE A 51 7.10 -2.39 4.86
N LEU A 52 5.86 -1.97 4.77
CA LEU A 52 4.72 -2.79 4.33
C LEU A 52 4.30 -2.33 2.94
N LEU A 53 4.17 -3.26 2.00
CA LEU A 53 3.79 -2.95 0.63
C LEU A 53 2.38 -3.44 0.36
N THR A 54 1.54 -2.56 -0.20
CA THR A 54 0.17 -2.92 -0.58
C THR A 54 0.15 -3.81 -1.80
N HIS A 55 1.07 -3.60 -2.74
CA HIS A 55 1.21 -4.40 -3.97
C HIS A 55 2.58 -4.15 -4.63
N GLY A 56 2.85 -4.88 -5.73
CA GLY A 56 4.17 -4.91 -6.36
C GLY A 56 4.40 -3.90 -7.48
N HIS A 57 3.53 -2.93 -7.76
CA HIS A 57 3.78 -1.93 -8.79
C HIS A 57 4.94 -1.00 -8.40
N PHE A 58 5.75 -0.65 -9.41
CA PHE A 58 7.01 0.09 -9.23
C PHE A 58 6.85 1.41 -8.48
N ASP A 59 5.79 2.15 -8.75
CA ASP A 59 5.52 3.43 -8.10
C ASP A 59 5.12 3.31 -6.62
N HIS A 60 4.97 2.08 -6.12
CA HIS A 60 4.80 1.77 -4.70
C HIS A 60 6.04 1.18 -4.05
N VAL A 61 7.03 0.69 -4.83
CA VAL A 61 8.16 -0.07 -4.28
C VAL A 61 9.55 0.52 -4.59
N LEU A 62 9.68 1.49 -5.50
CA LEU A 62 10.97 2.00 -5.98
C LEU A 62 11.90 2.53 -4.88
N GLY A 63 11.36 3.07 -3.80
CA GLY A 63 12.14 3.60 -2.68
C GLY A 63 12.53 2.56 -1.62
N VAL A 64 12.05 1.32 -1.73
CA VAL A 64 12.22 0.28 -0.68
C VAL A 64 13.70 -0.02 -0.41
N ASN A 65 14.50 -0.30 -1.45
CA ASN A 65 15.93 -0.61 -1.27
C ASN A 65 16.69 0.52 -0.57
N ALA A 66 16.42 1.76 -0.95
CA ALA A 66 17.04 2.93 -0.34
C ALA A 66 16.61 3.09 1.13
N LEU A 67 15.31 2.98 1.41
CA LEU A 67 14.80 3.13 2.78
C LEU A 67 15.27 2.00 3.70
N ARG A 68 15.32 0.74 3.21
CA ARG A 68 15.91 -0.39 3.94
C ARG A 68 17.36 -0.13 4.32
N LYS A 69 18.16 0.38 3.37
CA LYS A 69 19.58 0.72 3.60
C LYS A 69 19.76 1.81 4.65
N LEU A 70 18.86 2.80 4.68
CA LEU A 70 18.91 3.90 5.64
C LEU A 70 18.44 3.50 7.04
N SER A 71 17.37 2.70 7.12
CA SER A 71 16.68 2.40 8.38
C SER A 71 17.06 1.05 8.99
N GLY A 72 17.47 0.08 8.18
CA GLY A 72 17.63 -1.31 8.58
C GLY A 72 16.31 -2.07 8.81
N ALA A 73 15.17 -1.45 8.55
CA ALA A 73 13.87 -2.06 8.77
C ALA A 73 13.56 -3.14 7.71
N PRO A 74 12.94 -4.27 8.10
CA PRO A 74 12.54 -5.32 7.17
C PRO A 74 11.35 -4.89 6.31
N SER A 75 11.30 -5.43 5.08
CA SER A 75 10.24 -5.20 4.11
C SER A 75 9.35 -6.41 3.90
N TYR A 76 8.06 -6.16 3.67
CA TYR A 76 7.01 -7.16 3.56
C TYR A 76 6.15 -6.88 2.33
N ILE A 77 5.83 -7.92 1.56
CA ILE A 77 4.89 -7.88 0.44
C ILE A 77 4.05 -9.16 0.40
N SER A 78 2.91 -9.14 -0.30
CA SER A 78 2.19 -10.38 -0.59
C SER A 78 3.09 -11.37 -1.35
N LYS A 79 2.98 -12.65 -1.02
CA LYS A 79 3.66 -13.71 -1.76
C LYS A 79 3.25 -13.75 -3.24
N ASP A 80 2.00 -13.40 -3.52
CA ASP A 80 1.46 -13.40 -4.88
C ASP A 80 2.01 -12.26 -5.75
N ASP A 81 2.57 -11.19 -5.15
CA ASP A 81 3.23 -10.08 -5.85
C ASP A 81 4.76 -10.10 -5.72
N TYR A 82 5.33 -11.09 -5.02
CA TYR A 82 6.78 -11.16 -4.82
C TYR A 82 7.57 -11.19 -6.15
N ASP A 83 7.09 -11.92 -7.15
CA ASP A 83 7.73 -12.00 -8.47
C ASP A 83 7.79 -10.64 -9.18
N MET A 84 6.81 -9.76 -8.98
CA MET A 84 6.81 -8.41 -9.52
C MET A 84 8.00 -7.58 -9.02
N THR A 85 8.43 -7.80 -7.79
CA THR A 85 9.58 -7.10 -7.18
C THR A 85 10.93 -7.64 -7.68
N GLN A 86 10.96 -8.86 -8.24
CA GLN A 86 12.17 -9.52 -8.73
C GLN A 86 12.43 -9.26 -10.22
N ARG A 87 11.46 -8.76 -10.94
CA ARG A 87 11.51 -8.54 -12.37
C ARG A 87 11.50 -7.06 -12.71
N THR A 88 12.41 -6.67 -13.55
CA THR A 88 12.52 -5.27 -14.02
C THR A 88 11.81 -5.04 -15.37
N ASP A 89 11.34 -6.12 -16.01
CA ASP A 89 10.82 -6.09 -17.38
C ASP A 89 9.32 -5.82 -17.50
N PHE A 90 8.50 -6.13 -16.48
CA PHE A 90 7.08 -5.82 -16.53
C PHE A 90 6.70 -4.44 -16.04
N MET A 91 7.57 -3.87 -15.27
CA MET A 91 7.21 -2.72 -14.48
C MET A 91 7.16 -1.45 -15.32
N LEU A 92 7.60 -1.50 -16.62
CA LEU A 92 8.09 -0.27 -17.19
C LEU A 92 7.80 -0.18 -18.68
N ASN A 93 7.20 0.93 -19.06
CA ASN A 93 7.42 1.46 -20.39
C ASN A 93 8.91 1.87 -20.52
N ASP A 94 9.42 2.03 -21.74
CA ASP A 94 10.84 2.32 -22.01
C ASP A 94 11.40 3.55 -21.26
N LYS A 95 10.54 4.45 -20.77
CA LYS A 95 10.93 5.64 -20.01
C LYS A 95 11.34 5.32 -18.57
N MET A 96 10.88 4.19 -18.04
CA MET A 96 11.05 3.85 -16.62
C MET A 96 12.15 2.82 -16.36
N ARG A 97 12.64 2.14 -17.41
CA ARG A 97 13.78 1.21 -17.31
C ARG A 97 15.04 1.84 -16.70
N ASN A 98 15.13 3.17 -16.75
CA ASN A 98 16.25 3.92 -16.17
C ASN A 98 16.16 4.11 -14.64
N TYR A 99 15.05 3.68 -13.99
CA TYR A 99 14.83 3.88 -12.55
C TYR A 99 14.97 2.61 -11.70
N ILE A 100 15.07 1.43 -12.34
CA ILE A 100 15.24 0.17 -11.63
C ILE A 100 16.47 -0.55 -12.20
N ASP A 101 17.59 -0.42 -11.49
CA ASP A 101 18.83 -1.08 -11.84
C ASP A 101 18.98 -2.46 -11.19
N GLU A 102 18.16 -2.75 -10.17
CA GLU A 102 18.23 -3.97 -9.37
C GLU A 102 16.84 -4.41 -8.87
N PRO A 103 16.63 -5.71 -8.60
CA PRO A 103 15.42 -6.18 -7.95
C PRO A 103 15.17 -5.49 -6.62
N ILE A 104 13.90 -5.34 -6.24
CA ILE A 104 13.52 -4.83 -4.93
C ILE A 104 13.76 -5.92 -3.88
N ASN A 105 14.58 -5.61 -2.88
CA ASN A 105 14.91 -6.54 -1.82
C ASN A 105 13.76 -6.65 -0.81
N ILE A 106 13.10 -7.80 -0.78
CA ILE A 106 12.02 -8.14 0.14
C ILE A 106 12.52 -9.17 1.15
N ASP A 107 12.29 -8.90 2.44
CA ASP A 107 12.74 -9.81 3.52
C ASP A 107 11.69 -10.88 3.83
N HIS A 108 10.41 -10.53 3.75
CA HIS A 108 9.32 -11.42 4.14
C HIS A 108 8.14 -11.34 3.18
N THR A 109 7.48 -12.48 2.97
CA THR A 109 6.22 -12.53 2.24
C THR A 109 5.04 -12.75 3.18
N ILE A 110 3.90 -12.14 2.84
CA ILE A 110 2.60 -12.31 3.51
C ILE A 110 1.76 -13.24 2.64
N ASP A 111 1.24 -14.31 3.22
CA ASP A 111 0.51 -15.37 2.48
C ASP A 111 -0.98 -15.38 2.81
N GLU A 112 -1.37 -14.96 4.02
CA GLU A 112 -2.73 -15.07 4.54
C GLU A 112 -3.23 -13.76 5.18
N ASP A 113 -4.56 -13.62 5.26
CA ASP A 113 -5.22 -12.60 6.08
C ASP A 113 -4.90 -12.85 7.57
N GLY A 114 -4.84 -11.79 8.36
CA GLY A 114 -4.72 -11.94 9.80
C GLY A 114 -3.93 -10.84 10.51
N PRO A 115 -3.80 -10.95 11.85
CA PRO A 115 -3.13 -9.94 12.64
C PRO A 115 -1.61 -10.01 12.50
N MET A 116 -0.99 -8.84 12.45
CA MET A 116 0.46 -8.66 12.55
C MET A 116 0.79 -7.60 13.57
N LYS A 117 2.01 -7.68 14.13
CA LYS A 117 2.49 -6.73 15.13
C LYS A 117 3.94 -6.32 14.83
N PHE A 118 4.17 -5.00 14.84
CA PHE A 118 5.47 -4.40 14.62
C PHE A 118 5.80 -3.42 15.75
N GLY A 119 6.66 -3.85 16.67
CA GLY A 119 6.85 -3.13 17.93
C GLY A 119 5.53 -3.10 18.71
N SER A 120 5.04 -1.91 19.01
CA SER A 120 3.74 -1.69 19.68
C SER A 120 2.57 -1.41 18.72
N ILE A 121 2.80 -1.41 17.39
CA ILE A 121 1.75 -1.21 16.38
C ILE A 121 1.16 -2.56 15.99
N GLU A 122 -0.14 -2.70 16.19
CA GLU A 122 -0.93 -3.86 15.78
C GLU A 122 -1.78 -3.50 14.57
N LEU A 123 -1.86 -4.40 13.61
CA LEU A 123 -2.64 -4.26 12.39
C LEU A 123 -3.25 -5.59 11.95
N ASN A 124 -4.22 -5.51 11.06
CA ASN A 124 -4.80 -6.67 10.39
C ASN A 124 -4.49 -6.58 8.89
N VAL A 125 -4.03 -7.68 8.31
CA VAL A 125 -3.84 -7.81 6.87
C VAL A 125 -5.12 -8.39 6.28
N ILE A 126 -5.56 -7.82 5.16
CA ILE A 126 -6.72 -8.26 4.39
C ILE A 126 -6.27 -8.39 2.93
N LYS A 127 -6.32 -9.59 2.37
CA LYS A 127 -6.04 -9.79 0.94
C LYS A 127 -7.15 -9.14 0.11
N THR A 128 -6.73 -8.30 -0.82
CA THR A 128 -7.58 -7.54 -1.74
C THR A 128 -7.02 -7.63 -3.16
N PRO A 129 -7.04 -8.85 -3.76
CA PRO A 129 -6.56 -9.05 -5.12
C PRO A 129 -7.42 -8.34 -6.16
N GLY A 130 -6.90 -8.20 -7.37
CA GLY A 130 -7.62 -7.74 -8.55
C GLY A 130 -7.01 -6.52 -9.23
N HIS A 131 -6.43 -5.56 -8.50
CA HIS A 131 -5.53 -4.56 -9.10
C HIS A 131 -4.19 -5.23 -9.46
N THR A 132 -3.67 -6.01 -8.54
CA THR A 132 -2.65 -7.04 -8.73
C THR A 132 -3.14 -8.33 -8.07
N LYS A 133 -2.47 -9.45 -8.35
CA LYS A 133 -2.78 -10.73 -7.74
C LYS A 133 -2.54 -10.74 -6.22
N GLY A 134 -1.54 -9.98 -5.77
CA GLY A 134 -1.11 -9.90 -4.38
C GLY A 134 -1.55 -8.64 -3.64
N GLY A 135 -2.58 -7.93 -4.11
CA GLY A 135 -3.09 -6.74 -3.44
C GLY A 135 -3.42 -6.98 -1.97
N LEU A 136 -2.97 -6.06 -1.09
CA LEU A 136 -3.20 -6.08 0.35
C LEU A 136 -3.81 -4.77 0.82
N THR A 137 -4.76 -4.88 1.75
CA THR A 137 -5.25 -3.79 2.60
C THR A 137 -4.73 -3.99 4.02
N TYR A 138 -4.18 -2.94 4.62
CA TYR A 138 -3.78 -2.94 6.03
C TYR A 138 -4.80 -2.17 6.87
N GLN A 139 -5.40 -2.84 7.86
CA GLN A 139 -6.32 -2.23 8.81
C GLN A 139 -5.60 -1.90 10.10
N ILE A 140 -5.65 -0.63 10.53
CA ILE A 140 -5.08 -0.17 11.80
C ILE A 140 -6.15 0.67 12.52
N GLY A 141 -6.79 0.08 13.53
CA GLY A 141 -7.98 0.68 14.15
C GLY A 141 -9.06 0.95 13.10
N ASP A 142 -9.56 2.18 13.05
CA ASP A 142 -10.60 2.62 12.10
C ASP A 142 -10.01 3.15 10.77
N ASN A 143 -8.78 2.76 10.41
CA ASN A 143 -8.10 3.21 9.20
C ASN A 143 -7.75 2.03 8.30
N LEU A 144 -8.04 2.16 7.01
CA LEU A 144 -7.73 1.18 5.97
C LEU A 144 -6.76 1.79 4.96
N PHE A 145 -5.60 1.19 4.80
CA PHE A 145 -4.62 1.52 3.78
C PHE A 145 -4.78 0.51 2.65
N VAL A 146 -5.43 0.94 1.58
CA VAL A 146 -6.01 0.02 0.58
C VAL A 146 -5.17 -0.11 -0.70
N GLY A 147 -4.03 0.58 -0.79
CA GLY A 147 -3.29 0.65 -2.04
C GLY A 147 -4.18 1.11 -3.18
N ASP A 148 -4.12 0.40 -4.29
CA ASP A 148 -4.86 0.72 -5.51
C ASP A 148 -6.15 -0.08 -5.67
N THR A 149 -6.77 -0.49 -4.56
CA THR A 149 -8.07 -1.17 -4.58
C THR A 149 -9.23 -0.19 -4.74
N ILE A 150 -9.29 0.85 -3.90
CA ILE A 150 -10.35 1.87 -3.89
C ILE A 150 -9.72 3.25 -3.86
N PHE A 151 -10.27 4.16 -4.66
CA PHE A 151 -9.96 5.58 -4.66
C PHE A 151 -11.21 6.41 -4.35
N PHE A 152 -11.05 7.69 -4.13
CA PHE A 152 -12.17 8.61 -4.01
C PHE A 152 -13.03 8.58 -5.28
N HIS A 153 -14.25 8.05 -5.16
CA HIS A 153 -15.23 7.83 -6.25
C HIS A 153 -14.70 7.03 -7.44
N SER A 154 -13.73 6.15 -7.21
CA SER A 154 -13.13 5.32 -8.25
C SER A 154 -12.61 4.00 -7.66
N VAL A 155 -12.11 3.13 -8.52
CA VAL A 155 -11.40 1.90 -8.17
C VAL A 155 -10.10 1.81 -8.97
N GLY A 156 -9.20 0.94 -8.55
CA GLY A 156 -7.98 0.65 -9.29
C GLY A 156 -8.25 0.10 -10.68
N ARG A 157 -7.26 0.16 -11.55
CA ARG A 157 -7.30 -0.54 -12.85
C ARG A 157 -6.97 -2.01 -12.64
N SER A 158 -7.48 -2.87 -13.52
CA SER A 158 -7.27 -4.32 -13.48
C SER A 158 -6.72 -4.89 -14.79
N ASP A 159 -6.29 -4.03 -15.71
CA ASP A 159 -5.82 -4.40 -17.04
C ASP A 159 -4.29 -4.54 -17.14
N LEU A 160 -3.57 -4.43 -16.02
CA LEU A 160 -2.13 -4.65 -15.94
C LEU A 160 -1.80 -6.09 -15.53
N TYR A 161 -0.51 -6.42 -15.51
CA TYR A 161 -0.04 -7.75 -15.11
C TYR A 161 -0.57 -8.15 -13.73
N GLY A 162 -1.18 -9.33 -13.64
CA GLY A 162 -1.77 -9.85 -12.41
C GLY A 162 -3.13 -9.25 -12.05
N GLY A 163 -3.68 -8.36 -12.88
CA GLY A 163 -4.99 -7.75 -12.65
C GLY A 163 -6.15 -8.63 -13.11
N ASP A 164 -7.28 -8.54 -12.40
CA ASP A 164 -8.57 -9.18 -12.71
C ASP A 164 -9.71 -8.28 -12.21
N GLU A 165 -10.62 -7.90 -13.11
CA GLU A 165 -11.71 -6.97 -12.78
C GLU A 165 -12.72 -7.58 -11.80
N ALA A 166 -13.02 -8.86 -11.94
CA ALA A 166 -13.97 -9.52 -11.05
C ALA A 166 -13.42 -9.64 -9.64
N GLU A 167 -12.15 -10.07 -9.49
CA GLU A 167 -11.46 -10.11 -8.20
C GLU A 167 -11.34 -8.72 -7.57
N LEU A 168 -11.06 -7.68 -8.38
CA LEU A 168 -11.00 -6.30 -7.87
C LEU A 168 -12.35 -5.87 -7.29
N MET A 169 -13.44 -6.12 -8.00
CA MET A 169 -14.78 -5.76 -7.51
C MET A 169 -15.19 -6.57 -6.28
N ASP A 170 -14.78 -7.82 -6.17
CA ASP A 170 -14.99 -8.63 -4.97
C ASP A 170 -14.18 -8.05 -3.79
N SER A 171 -12.94 -7.63 -4.03
CA SER A 171 -12.09 -6.97 -3.03
C SER A 171 -12.66 -5.62 -2.59
N VAL A 172 -13.14 -4.80 -3.51
CA VAL A 172 -13.84 -3.53 -3.21
C VAL A 172 -15.05 -3.79 -2.31
N ASN A 173 -15.89 -4.77 -2.67
CA ASN A 173 -17.04 -5.17 -1.86
C ASN A 173 -16.62 -5.71 -0.48
N LYS A 174 -15.56 -6.53 -0.40
CA LYS A 174 -15.01 -7.06 0.85
C LYS A 174 -14.64 -5.90 1.80
N VAL A 175 -13.89 -4.92 1.31
CA VAL A 175 -13.45 -3.75 2.09
C VAL A 175 -14.63 -2.90 2.54
N LEU A 176 -15.57 -2.59 1.64
CA LEU A 176 -16.73 -1.75 1.95
C LEU A 176 -17.78 -2.43 2.84
N ASN A 177 -17.80 -3.76 2.90
CA ASN A 177 -18.68 -4.52 3.77
C ASN A 177 -18.08 -4.85 5.15
N LEU A 178 -16.86 -4.40 5.45
CA LEU A 178 -16.36 -4.47 6.82
C LEU A 178 -17.28 -3.73 7.76
N GLU A 179 -17.56 -4.34 8.93
CA GLU A 179 -18.44 -3.77 9.93
C GLU A 179 -17.84 -2.48 10.51
N GLY A 180 -18.57 -1.39 10.41
CA GLY A 180 -18.14 -0.06 10.88
C GLY A 180 -18.00 0.95 9.75
N ASN A 181 -17.41 2.09 10.10
CA ASN A 181 -17.05 3.15 9.17
C ASN A 181 -15.56 3.45 9.30
N TYR A 182 -14.83 3.32 8.21
CA TYR A 182 -13.39 3.45 8.16
C TYR A 182 -12.96 4.65 7.34
N THR A 183 -11.88 5.30 7.76
CA THR A 183 -11.14 6.22 6.89
C THR A 183 -10.30 5.39 5.93
N ILE A 184 -10.43 5.64 4.64
CA ILE A 184 -9.71 4.95 3.56
C ILE A 184 -8.54 5.81 3.10
N TYR A 185 -7.36 5.24 3.11
CA TYR A 185 -6.09 5.81 2.67
C TYR A 185 -5.63 5.09 1.40
N PRO A 186 -5.91 5.65 0.21
CA PRO A 186 -5.59 5.00 -1.06
C PRO A 186 -4.14 5.20 -1.48
N GLY A 187 -3.66 4.36 -2.41
CA GLY A 187 -2.33 4.48 -3.01
C GLY A 187 -2.16 5.76 -3.84
N HIS A 188 -3.23 6.30 -4.38
CA HIS A 188 -3.26 7.58 -5.11
C HIS A 188 -4.43 8.44 -4.66
N SER A 189 -4.38 9.74 -5.02
CA SER A 189 -5.44 10.72 -4.75
C SER A 189 -5.67 11.08 -3.28
N MET A 190 -6.85 11.62 -2.96
CA MET A 190 -7.22 12.01 -1.60
C MET A 190 -7.79 10.84 -0.80
N ASN A 191 -7.80 10.98 0.52
CA ASN A 191 -8.46 10.04 1.40
C ASN A 191 -9.98 10.14 1.25
N THR A 192 -10.67 9.04 1.60
CA THR A 192 -12.11 8.95 1.60
C THR A 192 -12.60 8.17 2.83
N SER A 193 -13.84 7.72 2.84
CA SER A 193 -14.37 6.85 3.88
C SER A 193 -15.20 5.72 3.28
N SER A 194 -15.34 4.63 4.03
CA SER A 194 -16.17 3.52 3.58
C SER A 194 -17.66 3.92 3.43
N GLU A 195 -18.15 4.87 4.23
CA GLU A 195 -19.49 5.44 4.10
C GLU A 195 -19.65 6.21 2.79
N GLU A 196 -18.69 7.11 2.48
CA GLU A 196 -18.68 7.92 1.25
C GLU A 196 -18.66 7.02 0.01
N GLU A 197 -17.79 6.01 0.00
CA GLU A 197 -17.66 5.13 -1.17
C GLU A 197 -18.86 4.19 -1.33
N ARG A 198 -19.48 3.72 -0.25
CA ARG A 198 -20.73 2.98 -0.33
C ARG A 198 -21.86 3.82 -0.92
N ALA A 199 -21.91 5.12 -0.61
CA ALA A 199 -22.98 6.00 -1.05
C ALA A 199 -22.77 6.50 -2.50
N ASN A 200 -21.55 6.86 -2.86
CA ASN A 200 -21.28 7.72 -4.01
C ASN A 200 -20.31 7.14 -5.05
N ASN A 201 -19.64 6.01 -4.77
CA ASN A 201 -18.73 5.41 -5.74
C ASN A 201 -19.51 4.80 -6.92
N PRO A 202 -19.34 5.28 -8.16
CA PRO A 202 -20.12 4.82 -9.32
C PRO A 202 -19.87 3.34 -9.66
N TYR A 203 -18.66 2.80 -9.38
CA TYR A 203 -18.33 1.40 -9.65
C TYR A 203 -19.03 0.44 -8.69
N VAL A 204 -19.27 0.86 -7.46
CA VAL A 204 -20.00 0.09 -6.44
C VAL A 204 -21.50 0.10 -6.73
N ASN A 205 -22.03 1.22 -7.21
CA ASN A 205 -23.46 1.43 -7.40
C ASN A 205 -23.97 0.97 -8.78
N ALA A 206 -23.10 0.78 -9.77
CA ALA A 206 -23.47 0.35 -11.13
C ALA A 206 -24.13 -1.04 -11.18
N LYS A 207 -23.91 -1.90 -10.20
CA LYS A 207 -24.51 -3.25 -10.10
C LYS A 207 -25.86 -3.29 -9.36
N ARG A 208 -26.38 -2.15 -8.88
CA ARG A 208 -27.69 -2.06 -8.17
C ARG A 208 -28.87 -1.65 -9.06
N SER A 209 -28.63 -1.46 -10.37
CA SER A 209 -29.66 -1.07 -11.36
C SER A 209 -30.09 -2.25 -12.24
#